data_7faf7b80aaa1a7413456361f57d60357
#
_entry.id   7faf7b80aaa1a7413456361f57d60357
#
_cell.length_a   1.000
_cell.length_b   1.000
_cell.length_c   1.000
_cell.angle_alpha   90.00
_cell.angle_beta   90.00
_cell.angle_gamma   90.00
#
_symmetry.space_group_name_H-M   'P 1'
#
loop_
_entity.id
_entity.type
_entity.pdbx_description
1 polymer ?
#
loop_
_entity_poly.entity_id
_entity_poly.type
_entity_poly.pdbx_seq_one_letter_code
_entity_poly.pdbx_strand_id
1 'polypeptide(L)'
;VKKQGNLSADALQNLLQRLGIRELQQKYPDQLSGGQKQRVAIARALYTDPKIVLADEPTAALDSDRVKEIGRLFADLAKTQHKAIIVVTHDLRLRQYADRVYQLMDGKISRKAG
;
A
#
# COMPACT_ATOMS: atom_id res chain seq x y z
N VAL A 1 -13.90 -2.00 -25.99
CA VAL A 1 -13.75 -2.64 -24.72
C VAL A 1 -13.78 -1.59 -23.62
N LYS A 2 -14.62 -1.81 -22.68
CA LYS A 2 -14.65 -0.91 -21.56
C LYS A 2 -13.35 -1.06 -20.77
N LYS A 3 -12.65 0.02 -20.62
CA LYS A 3 -11.43 0.05 -19.87
C LYS A 3 -11.73 -0.24 -18.40
N GLN A 4 -10.95 -1.09 -17.78
CA GLN A 4 -11.01 -1.24 -16.33
C GLN A 4 -10.90 0.13 -15.72
N GLY A 5 -11.79 0.44 -14.80
CA GLY A 5 -11.84 1.77 -14.26
C GLY A 5 -10.59 2.13 -13.51
N ASN A 6 -9.86 3.10 -14.01
CA ASN A 6 -8.88 3.77 -13.18
C ASN A 6 -9.65 4.56 -12.12
N LEU A 7 -8.95 4.93 -11.05
CA LEU A 7 -9.54 5.81 -10.06
C LEU A 7 -10.01 7.10 -10.73
N SER A 8 -11.14 7.64 -10.26
CA SER A 8 -11.57 8.96 -10.67
C SER A 8 -10.53 10.01 -10.26
N ALA A 9 -10.64 11.21 -10.84
CA ALA A 9 -9.72 12.28 -10.46
C ALA A 9 -9.81 12.59 -8.96
N ASP A 10 -11.02 12.62 -8.41
CA ASP A 10 -11.20 12.89 -6.97
C ASP A 10 -10.61 11.78 -6.12
N ALA A 11 -10.84 10.52 -6.48
CA ALA A 11 -10.30 9.40 -5.74
C ALA A 11 -8.78 9.38 -5.80
N LEU A 12 -8.20 9.74 -6.95
CA LEU A 12 -6.75 9.83 -7.08
C LEU A 12 -6.18 10.91 -6.17
N GLN A 13 -6.79 12.09 -6.15
CA GLN A 13 -6.32 13.18 -5.30
C GLN A 13 -6.41 12.80 -3.82
N ASN A 14 -7.47 12.12 -3.41
CA ASN A 14 -7.60 11.63 -2.05
C ASN A 14 -6.51 10.62 -1.71
N LEU A 15 -6.20 9.73 -2.64
CA LEU A 15 -5.14 8.74 -2.44
C LEU A 15 -3.78 9.42 -2.28
N LEU A 16 -3.47 10.37 -3.15
CA LEU A 16 -2.21 11.10 -3.09
C LEU A 16 -2.07 11.85 -1.78
N GLN A 17 -3.16 12.42 -1.30
CA GLN A 17 -3.16 13.13 -0.02
C GLN A 17 -2.94 12.17 1.16
N ARG A 18 -3.60 11.03 1.15
CA ARG A 18 -3.40 10.02 2.21
C ARG A 18 -1.96 9.52 2.25
N LEU A 19 -1.34 9.40 1.09
CA LEU A 19 0.05 8.97 0.99
C LEU A 19 1.03 10.11 1.26
N GLY A 20 0.54 11.35 1.38
CA GLY A 20 1.39 12.51 1.65
C GLY A 20 2.30 12.86 0.48
N ILE A 21 1.86 12.60 -0.74
CA ILE A 21 2.69 12.83 -1.94
C ILE A 21 2.01 13.74 -2.97
N ARG A 22 0.91 14.38 -2.58
CA ARG A 22 0.16 15.21 -3.51
C ARG A 22 1.00 16.34 -4.12
N GLU A 23 1.86 16.94 -3.31
CA GLU A 23 2.73 18.02 -3.77
C GLU A 23 3.92 17.54 -4.59
N LEU A 24 4.11 16.24 -4.71
CA LEU A 24 5.25 15.68 -5.46
C LEU A 24 4.96 15.50 -6.94
N GLN A 25 3.75 15.82 -7.39
CA GLN A 25 3.33 15.56 -8.76
C GLN A 25 4.18 16.31 -9.80
N GLN A 26 4.82 17.41 -9.39
CA GLN A 26 5.66 18.21 -10.28
C GLN A 26 7.14 17.84 -10.22
N LYS A 27 7.51 16.86 -9.39
CA LYS A 27 8.90 16.49 -9.21
C LYS A 27 9.30 15.34 -10.11
N TYR A 28 10.54 15.39 -10.57
CA TYR A 28 11.13 14.26 -11.28
C TYR A 28 11.54 13.16 -10.29
N PRO A 29 11.59 11.89 -10.77
CA PRO A 29 11.90 10.77 -9.89
C PRO A 29 13.21 10.90 -9.11
N ASP A 30 14.23 11.48 -9.71
CA ASP A 30 15.53 11.64 -9.04
C ASP A 30 15.52 12.68 -7.93
N GLN A 31 14.45 13.45 -7.82
CA GLN A 31 14.28 14.44 -6.76
C GLN A 31 13.56 13.89 -5.52
N LEU A 32 13.17 12.62 -5.57
CA LEU A 32 12.38 12.01 -4.51
C LEU A 32 13.27 11.22 -3.55
N SER A 33 12.95 11.28 -2.25
CA SER A 33 13.56 10.40 -1.27
C SER A 33 13.14 8.95 -1.50
N GLY A 34 13.81 8.00 -0.83
CA GLY A 34 13.43 6.60 -0.89
C GLY A 34 12.00 6.35 -0.43
N GLY A 35 11.60 6.98 0.68
CA GLY A 35 10.24 6.86 1.19
C GLY A 35 9.20 7.49 0.26
N GLN A 36 9.53 8.62 -0.36
CA GLN A 36 8.65 9.25 -1.33
C GLN A 36 8.48 8.37 -2.56
N LYS A 37 9.56 7.81 -3.07
CA LYS A 37 9.49 6.88 -4.20
C LYS A 37 8.62 5.67 -3.86
N GLN A 38 8.74 5.17 -2.66
CA GLN A 38 7.95 4.03 -2.22
C GLN A 38 6.45 4.35 -2.19
N ARG A 39 6.09 5.52 -1.68
CA ARG A 39 4.69 5.95 -1.64
C ARG A 39 4.14 6.23 -3.04
N VAL A 40 4.97 6.78 -3.92
CA VAL A 40 4.57 6.96 -5.33
C VAL A 40 4.31 5.61 -5.99
N ALA A 41 5.15 4.60 -5.71
CA ALA A 41 4.94 3.26 -6.25
C ALA A 41 3.62 2.66 -5.77
N ILE A 42 3.27 2.89 -4.50
CA ILE A 42 1.97 2.43 -3.97
C ILE A 42 0.83 3.13 -4.71
N ALA A 43 0.91 4.44 -4.91
CA ALA A 43 -0.11 5.19 -5.63
C ALA A 43 -0.30 4.66 -7.05
N ARG A 44 0.80 4.36 -7.73
CA ARG A 44 0.74 3.83 -9.10
C ARG A 44 0.09 2.46 -9.14
N ALA A 45 0.40 1.61 -8.18
CA ALA A 45 -0.21 0.29 -8.11
C ALA A 45 -1.72 0.37 -7.86
N LEU A 46 -2.17 1.36 -7.09
CA LEU A 46 -3.57 1.51 -6.75
C LEU A 46 -4.37 2.33 -7.76
N TYR A 47 -3.70 3.08 -8.63
CA TYR A 47 -4.36 3.94 -9.60
C TYR A 47 -5.30 3.18 -10.54
N THR A 48 -4.94 1.97 -10.93
CA THR A 48 -5.76 1.15 -11.82
C THR A 48 -6.92 0.48 -11.09
N ASP A 49 -7.09 0.77 -9.82
CA ASP A 49 -8.17 0.26 -8.99
C ASP A 49 -8.28 -1.27 -9.04
N PRO A 50 -7.18 -1.99 -8.77
CA PRO A 50 -7.18 -3.44 -8.86
C PRO A 50 -7.98 -4.06 -7.73
N LYS A 51 -8.50 -5.25 -7.96
CA LYS A 51 -9.19 -6.02 -6.91
C LYS A 51 -8.22 -6.75 -5.99
N ILE A 52 -7.06 -7.08 -6.50
CA ILE A 52 -6.02 -7.77 -5.75
C ILE A 52 -4.77 -6.91 -5.78
N VAL A 53 -4.23 -6.63 -4.61
CA VAL A 53 -3.02 -5.83 -4.46
C VAL A 53 -1.96 -6.68 -3.79
N LEU A 54 -0.80 -6.78 -4.42
CA LEU A 54 0.36 -7.46 -3.85
C LEU A 54 1.41 -6.41 -3.54
N ALA A 55 1.76 -6.28 -2.29
CA ALA A 55 2.75 -5.31 -1.83
C ALA A 55 3.93 -6.04 -1.20
N ASP A 56 5.12 -5.83 -1.76
CA ASP A 56 6.36 -6.44 -1.29
C ASP A 56 7.19 -5.39 -0.57
N GLU A 57 7.33 -5.57 0.76
CA GLU A 57 8.05 -4.66 1.63
C GLU A 57 7.62 -3.19 1.43
N PRO A 58 6.31 -2.89 1.53
CA PRO A 58 5.81 -1.57 1.16
C PRO A 58 6.20 -0.44 2.12
N THR A 59 6.73 -0.76 3.29
CA THR A 59 7.09 0.23 4.30
C THR A 59 8.57 0.27 4.62
N ALA A 60 9.41 -0.40 3.82
CA ALA A 60 10.82 -0.57 4.14
C ALA A 60 11.59 0.76 4.30
N ALA A 61 11.18 1.82 3.60
CA ALA A 61 11.84 3.11 3.65
C ALA A 61 11.05 4.18 4.40
N LEU A 62 10.08 3.76 5.23
CA LEU A 62 9.14 4.69 5.87
C LEU A 62 9.33 4.76 7.38
N ASP A 63 9.10 5.94 7.93
CA ASP A 63 9.06 6.13 9.38
C ASP A 63 7.74 5.62 9.97
N SER A 64 7.63 5.65 11.30
CA SER A 64 6.48 5.08 11.99
C SER A 64 5.16 5.71 11.62
N ASP A 65 5.13 7.03 11.43
CA ASP A 65 3.87 7.70 11.07
C ASP A 65 3.40 7.30 9.68
N ARG A 66 4.33 7.17 8.74
CA ARG A 66 4.00 6.75 7.38
C ARG A 66 3.59 5.29 7.33
N VAL A 67 4.20 4.45 8.16
CA VAL A 67 3.80 3.04 8.25
C VAL A 67 2.35 2.94 8.71
N LYS A 68 1.95 3.75 9.70
CA LYS A 68 0.56 3.76 10.15
C LYS A 68 -0.39 4.17 9.03
N GLU A 69 -0.03 5.18 8.26
CA GLU A 69 -0.87 5.62 7.15
C GLU A 69 -1.04 4.52 6.10
N ILE A 70 0.03 3.83 5.75
CA ILE A 70 -0.04 2.72 4.80
C ILE A 70 -0.90 1.59 5.36
N GLY A 71 -0.70 1.23 6.62
CA GLY A 71 -1.50 0.18 7.26
C GLY A 71 -2.98 0.50 7.26
N ARG A 72 -3.33 1.72 7.62
CA ARG A 72 -4.73 2.16 7.60
C ARG A 72 -5.31 2.17 6.20
N LEU A 73 -4.53 2.65 5.23
CA LEU A 73 -4.96 2.67 3.85
C LEU A 73 -5.29 1.26 3.36
N PHE A 74 -4.39 0.31 3.58
CA PHE A 74 -4.62 -1.06 3.16
C PHE A 74 -5.82 -1.69 3.86
N ALA A 75 -5.96 -1.46 5.16
CA ALA A 75 -7.10 -1.97 5.92
C ALA A 75 -8.42 -1.39 5.39
N ASP A 76 -8.45 -0.10 5.09
CA ASP A 76 -9.65 0.54 4.54
C ASP A 76 -10.02 -0.02 3.18
N LEU A 77 -9.03 -0.21 2.30
CA LEU A 77 -9.28 -0.77 0.98
C LEU A 77 -9.87 -2.18 1.09
N ALA A 78 -9.37 -2.98 2.00
CA ALA A 78 -9.88 -4.33 2.20
C ALA A 78 -11.31 -4.32 2.75
N LYS A 79 -11.59 -3.45 3.71
CA LYS A 79 -12.89 -3.43 4.39
C LYS A 79 -13.98 -2.73 3.60
N THR A 80 -13.67 -1.56 3.06
CA THR A 80 -14.71 -0.72 2.43
C THR A 80 -14.84 -0.96 0.95
N GLN A 81 -13.79 -1.39 0.28
CA GLN A 81 -13.79 -1.62 -1.16
C GLN A 81 -13.64 -3.09 -1.53
N HIS A 82 -13.63 -3.96 -0.53
CA HIS A 82 -13.57 -5.41 -0.73
C HIS A 82 -12.37 -5.86 -1.57
N LYS A 83 -11.26 -5.18 -1.42
CA LYS A 83 -10.03 -5.56 -2.10
C LYS A 83 -9.30 -6.64 -1.30
N ALA A 84 -8.62 -7.52 -2.02
CA ALA A 84 -7.70 -8.48 -1.40
C ALA A 84 -6.31 -7.85 -1.38
N ILE A 85 -5.79 -7.60 -0.20
CA ILE A 85 -4.48 -6.98 -0.02
C ILE A 85 -3.54 -8.02 0.57
N ILE A 86 -2.49 -8.33 -0.15
CA ILE A 86 -1.47 -9.27 0.29
C ILE A 86 -0.18 -8.51 0.49
N VAL A 87 0.35 -8.53 1.70
CA VAL A 87 1.58 -7.82 2.05
C VAL A 87 2.65 -8.83 2.45
N VAL A 88 3.79 -8.77 1.79
CA VAL A 88 4.97 -9.56 2.16
C VAL A 88 5.95 -8.61 2.82
N THR A 89 6.27 -8.85 4.10
CA THR A 89 7.10 -7.91 4.83
C THR A 89 7.72 -8.53 6.07
N HIS A 90 8.86 -7.97 6.49
CA HIS A 90 9.44 -8.20 7.80
C HIS A 90 9.03 -7.13 8.82
N ASP A 91 8.19 -6.19 8.42
CA ASP A 91 7.82 -5.05 9.25
C ASP A 91 6.67 -5.42 10.18
N LEU A 92 7.00 -5.69 11.43
CA LEU A 92 6.02 -6.10 12.43
C LEU A 92 5.00 -5.01 12.75
N ARG A 93 5.30 -3.76 12.40
CA ARG A 93 4.37 -2.64 12.64
C ARG A 93 3.09 -2.75 11.82
N LEU A 94 3.13 -3.49 10.71
CA LEU A 94 1.95 -3.68 9.87
C LEU A 94 1.00 -4.76 10.38
N ARG A 95 1.47 -5.59 11.31
CA ARG A 95 0.71 -6.75 11.78
C ARG A 95 -0.67 -6.38 12.34
N GLN A 96 -0.76 -5.28 13.05
CA GLN A 96 -2.01 -4.84 13.67
C GLN A 96 -3.12 -4.51 12.68
N TYR A 97 -2.76 -4.26 11.42
CA TYR A 97 -3.73 -3.92 10.38
C TYR A 97 -4.19 -5.12 9.57
N ALA A 98 -3.61 -6.28 9.78
CA ALA A 98 -3.90 -7.48 9.00
C ALA A 98 -5.04 -8.27 9.62
N ASP A 99 -5.89 -8.84 8.75
CA ASP A 99 -6.92 -9.78 9.18
C ASP A 99 -6.31 -11.15 9.49
N ARG A 100 -5.30 -11.54 8.73
CA ARG A 100 -4.60 -12.82 8.90
C ARG A 100 -3.12 -12.62 8.70
N VAL A 101 -2.34 -13.31 9.51
CA VAL A 101 -0.89 -13.25 9.42
C VAL A 101 -0.36 -14.67 9.22
N TYR A 102 0.50 -14.81 8.22
CA TYR A 102 1.17 -16.08 7.93
C TYR A 102 2.66 -15.89 8.10
N GLN A 103 3.31 -16.92 8.58
CA GLN A 103 4.77 -16.94 8.65
C GLN A 103 5.30 -17.85 7.57
N LEU A 104 6.25 -17.33 6.79
CA LEU A 104 6.95 -18.13 5.80
C LEU A 104 8.33 -18.45 6.35
N MET A 105 8.61 -19.73 6.51
CA MET A 105 9.87 -20.17 7.09
C MET A 105 10.29 -21.47 6.41
N ASP A 106 11.52 -21.48 5.90
CA ASP A 106 12.10 -22.65 5.22
C ASP A 106 11.18 -23.22 4.13
N GLY A 107 10.57 -22.33 3.37
CA GLY A 107 9.68 -22.71 2.28
C GLY A 107 8.30 -23.19 2.72
N LYS A 108 7.98 -23.08 4.00
CA LYS A 108 6.69 -23.50 4.53
C LYS A 108 5.90 -22.31 5.05
N ILE A 109 4.60 -22.33 4.80
CA ILE A 109 3.68 -21.29 5.27
C ILE A 109 2.86 -21.84 6.43
N SER A 110 2.79 -21.09 7.52
CA SER A 110 1.91 -21.41 8.63
C SER A 110 1.18 -20.17 9.09
N ARG A 111 -0.09 -20.33 9.47
CA ARG A 111 -0.88 -19.22 9.96
C ARG A 111 -0.51 -18.87 11.38
N LYS A 112 -0.29 -17.59 11.65
CA LYS A 112 -0.03 -17.10 12.99
C LYS A 112 -1.33 -16.79 13.69
N ALA A 113 -1.42 -17.13 14.96
CA ALA A 113 -2.53 -16.73 15.79
C ALA A 113 -2.39 -15.24 16.12
N GLY A 114 -3.47 -14.56 16.14
CA GLY A 114 -3.50 -13.17 16.57
C GLY A 114 -3.57 -12.16 15.49
#